data_a3827c03f1943107b2089029d9305656
#
_entry.id   a3827c03f1943107b2089029d9305656
#
_cell.length_a   1.000
_cell.length_b   1.000
_cell.length_c   1.000
_cell.angle_alpha   90.00
_cell.angle_beta   90.00
_cell.angle_gamma   90.00
#
_symmetry.space_group_name_H-M   'P 1'
#
loop_
_entity.id
_entity.type
_entity.pdbx_description
1 polymer ?
#
loop_
_entity_poly.entity_id
_entity_poly.type
_entity_poly.pdbx_seq_one_letter_code
_entity_poly.pdbx_strand_id
1 'polypeptide(L)'
;RQMCIRDRDYIGYTADTVRNTYNVDLTQHLQMYKAHASDSARAHQQYWINKINFITDYDVLQSSALSSVDINDSVHYKGYPIYYKDKLYLRPKVLTDNLRFASGDLFNERDVQQTYSSFGRLSALKYTNIRFIETQVGDSTMLDCYVMLTKSKHKSVSFEVEGTNSAGDLGAAASVSFQNRNLFRGSETFMIKFRGAYEVISGLQAGYSNNNYTEYGVETSINFPNFLFPFISSDFKRKIRATTEFGLQYNYQLRPEFLRTMASANWSYKWTQRQKIQHRIDLINIAFLYLPRISERFKEDYINKGQNHIFQYNYQDRLIINMGYSYNYNSVGGSIINNTIASNSYSIRFNFESAGNVMYALSKAANIRKNSNGEYAILGIPYAQYLKGEFDFAKNIRIDYRNSFAFHAGVGIAVPYGNAKTIP
;
A
#
# COMPACT_ATOMS: atom_id res chain seq x y z
N ARG A 1 -18.21 -4.07 32.09
CA ARG A 1 -18.31 -2.63 31.86
C ARG A 1 -18.76 -2.39 30.42
N GLN A 2 -20.04 -2.23 30.17
CA GLN A 2 -20.63 -1.63 28.95
C GLN A 2 -20.09 -2.04 27.57
N MET A 3 -19.60 -3.25 27.39
CA MET A 3 -19.02 -3.67 26.12
C MET A 3 -20.03 -4.23 25.11
N CYS A 4 -21.24 -4.47 25.53
CA CYS A 4 -22.25 -5.13 24.70
C CYS A 4 -23.28 -4.19 24.08
N ILE A 5 -23.32 -2.95 24.50
CA ILE A 5 -24.25 -1.96 23.95
C ILE A 5 -23.44 -1.00 23.12
N ARG A 6 -23.02 -1.43 21.93
CA ARG A 6 -22.07 -0.64 21.22
C ARG A 6 -22.47 -0.21 19.88
N ASP A 7 -23.60 -0.64 19.45
CA ASP A 7 -24.19 -0.10 18.25
C ASP A 7 -24.79 1.24 18.57
N ARG A 8 -24.20 2.29 18.04
CA ARG A 8 -24.73 3.67 18.13
C ARG A 8 -26.14 3.76 17.56
N ASP A 9 -26.55 2.78 16.78
CA ASP A 9 -27.86 2.69 16.15
C ASP A 9 -28.95 2.21 17.14
N TYR A 10 -28.57 1.69 18.32
CA TYR A 10 -29.52 1.26 19.34
C TYR A 10 -29.68 2.22 20.53
N ILE A 11 -28.86 3.26 20.58
CA ILE A 11 -28.93 4.27 21.64
C ILE A 11 -29.21 5.63 20.98
N GLY A 12 -30.44 6.12 21.16
CA GLY A 12 -30.86 7.45 20.77
C GLY A 12 -30.92 8.36 21.98
N TYR A 13 -30.65 9.63 21.80
CA TYR A 13 -30.88 10.68 22.81
C TYR A 13 -31.84 11.71 22.25
N THR A 14 -32.84 12.09 23.03
CA THR A 14 -33.64 13.26 22.78
C THR A 14 -33.34 14.31 23.84
N ALA A 15 -33.09 15.53 23.42
CA ALA A 15 -32.87 16.65 24.29
C ALA A 15 -34.09 17.59 24.23
N ASP A 16 -34.67 17.90 25.37
CA ASP A 16 -35.74 18.87 25.50
C ASP A 16 -35.28 20.04 26.35
N THR A 17 -35.67 21.27 25.95
CA THR A 17 -35.31 22.48 26.69
C THR A 17 -36.38 22.80 27.71
N VAL A 18 -35.98 22.86 28.98
CA VAL A 18 -36.89 23.29 30.06
C VAL A 18 -37.09 24.79 29.97
N ARG A 19 -38.35 25.25 29.76
CA ARG A 19 -38.70 26.68 29.66
C ARG A 19 -38.21 27.46 30.88
N ASN A 20 -37.59 28.59 30.64
CA ASN A 20 -37.05 29.52 31.63
C ASN A 20 -35.88 29.01 32.50
N THR A 21 -35.21 27.99 32.12
CA THR A 21 -33.97 27.48 32.75
C THR A 21 -32.92 27.29 31.72
N TYR A 22 -31.62 27.28 32.11
CA TYR A 22 -30.49 26.84 31.25
C TYR A 22 -30.30 25.34 31.27
N ASN A 23 -31.30 24.57 31.72
CA ASN A 23 -31.23 23.12 31.82
C ASN A 23 -31.84 22.48 30.58
N VAL A 24 -31.27 21.33 30.21
CA VAL A 24 -31.74 20.47 29.14
C VAL A 24 -32.02 19.10 29.72
N ASP A 25 -33.25 18.62 29.54
CA ASP A 25 -33.60 17.24 29.88
C ASP A 25 -33.13 16.29 28.78
N LEU A 26 -32.27 15.36 29.13
CA LEU A 26 -31.71 14.37 28.22
C LEU A 26 -32.38 13.02 28.46
N THR A 27 -33.18 12.57 27.50
CA THR A 27 -33.82 11.27 27.55
C THR A 27 -33.04 10.31 26.66
N GLN A 28 -32.53 9.21 27.26
CA GLN A 28 -31.87 8.14 26.54
C GLN A 28 -32.90 7.08 26.12
N HIS A 29 -32.98 6.84 24.83
CA HIS A 29 -33.82 5.81 24.25
C HIS A 29 -32.95 4.59 23.90
N LEU A 30 -33.24 3.44 24.49
CA LEU A 30 -32.66 2.16 24.13
C LEU A 30 -33.60 1.44 23.18
N GLN A 31 -33.20 1.25 21.93
CA GLN A 31 -33.91 0.38 20.99
C GLN A 31 -33.53 -1.08 21.27
N MET A 32 -34.52 -1.94 21.36
CA MET A 32 -34.25 -3.38 21.46
C MET A 32 -33.65 -3.88 20.15
N TYR A 33 -32.61 -4.70 20.27
CA TYR A 33 -32.03 -5.43 19.14
C TYR A 33 -33.10 -6.33 18.51
N LYS A 34 -33.46 -6.06 17.27
CA LYS A 34 -34.32 -6.95 16.48
C LYS A 34 -33.40 -7.95 15.78
N ALA A 35 -33.22 -9.13 16.36
CA ALA A 35 -32.53 -10.22 15.67
C ALA A 35 -33.30 -10.56 14.39
N HIS A 36 -32.58 -10.64 13.28
CA HIS A 36 -33.13 -11.23 12.09
C HIS A 36 -33.43 -12.72 12.36
N ALA A 37 -34.71 -13.03 12.44
CA ALA A 37 -35.29 -14.37 12.27
C ALA A 37 -35.35 -15.36 13.45
N SER A 38 -35.36 -14.96 14.70
CA SER A 38 -35.97 -15.85 15.74
C SER A 38 -36.68 -15.04 16.81
N ASP A 39 -37.90 -15.46 17.16
CA ASP A 39 -38.73 -14.85 18.21
C ASP A 39 -38.13 -14.95 19.62
N SER A 40 -36.97 -15.57 19.77
CA SER A 40 -36.30 -15.84 21.04
C SER A 40 -35.01 -15.02 21.27
N ALA A 41 -34.75 -14.01 20.46
CA ALA A 41 -33.57 -13.20 20.66
C ALA A 41 -33.64 -12.41 21.98
N ARG A 42 -32.83 -12.83 22.93
CA ARG A 42 -32.67 -12.15 24.21
C ARG A 42 -31.85 -10.87 23.95
N ALA A 43 -32.51 -9.71 24.08
CA ALA A 43 -31.85 -8.44 23.93
C ALA A 43 -30.66 -8.30 24.91
N HIS A 44 -29.52 -7.82 24.39
CA HIS A 44 -28.34 -7.46 25.20
C HIS A 44 -27.67 -8.60 25.98
N GLN A 45 -27.75 -9.84 25.47
CA GLN A 45 -27.04 -10.96 26.03
C GLN A 45 -25.55 -10.92 25.64
N GLN A 46 -24.69 -11.33 26.57
CA GLN A 46 -23.27 -11.59 26.27
C GLN A 46 -23.12 -12.97 25.64
N TYR A 47 -22.40 -13.01 24.52
CA TYR A 47 -22.12 -14.25 23.82
C TYR A 47 -20.63 -14.57 23.85
N TRP A 48 -20.31 -15.84 24.02
CA TRP A 48 -18.95 -16.38 23.91
C TRP A 48 -18.82 -17.15 22.60
N ILE A 49 -17.63 -17.07 21.99
CA ILE A 49 -17.35 -17.78 20.76
C ILE A 49 -17.00 -19.23 21.09
N ASN A 50 -17.82 -20.18 20.62
CA ASN A 50 -17.61 -21.61 20.83
C ASN A 50 -16.57 -22.15 19.82
N LYS A 51 -16.94 -22.26 18.56
CA LYS A 51 -16.09 -22.79 17.49
C LYS A 51 -15.94 -21.81 16.36
N ILE A 52 -14.78 -21.90 15.67
CA ILE A 52 -14.51 -21.09 14.48
C ILE A 52 -14.19 -22.04 13.33
N ASN A 53 -15.01 -22.00 12.30
CA ASN A 53 -14.94 -22.86 11.13
C ASN A 53 -14.57 -22.00 9.90
N PHE A 54 -13.56 -22.43 9.14
CA PHE A 54 -13.21 -21.79 7.89
C PHE A 54 -13.77 -22.56 6.71
N ILE A 55 -14.42 -21.88 5.77
CA ILE A 55 -14.91 -22.43 4.51
C ILE A 55 -14.24 -21.65 3.38
N THR A 56 -13.29 -22.26 2.66
CA THR A 56 -12.41 -21.56 1.74
C THR A 56 -12.89 -21.49 0.29
N ASP A 57 -13.90 -22.27 -0.07
CA ASP A 57 -14.47 -22.34 -1.42
C ASP A 57 -15.95 -21.95 -1.44
N TYR A 58 -16.29 -20.89 -0.70
CA TYR A 58 -17.64 -20.37 -0.66
C TYR A 58 -17.94 -19.50 -1.90
N ASP A 59 -19.04 -19.80 -2.60
CA ASP A 59 -19.55 -18.96 -3.68
C ASP A 59 -20.80 -18.22 -3.21
N VAL A 60 -20.68 -16.90 -3.07
CA VAL A 60 -21.78 -16.01 -2.63
C VAL A 60 -22.97 -16.05 -3.60
N LEU A 61 -22.74 -16.36 -4.89
CA LEU A 61 -23.79 -16.36 -5.91
C LEU A 61 -24.58 -17.68 -5.95
N GLN A 62 -23.98 -18.78 -5.50
CA GLN A 62 -24.58 -20.11 -5.60
C GLN A 62 -25.19 -20.61 -4.30
N SER A 63 -24.78 -20.09 -3.14
CA SER A 63 -25.20 -20.61 -1.84
C SER A 63 -25.84 -19.54 -0.96
N SER A 64 -27.18 -19.57 -0.92
CA SER A 64 -27.95 -18.80 0.07
C SER A 64 -27.96 -19.46 1.47
N ALA A 65 -27.67 -20.75 1.57
CA ALA A 65 -27.62 -21.50 2.82
C ALA A 65 -26.27 -22.19 3.04
N LEU A 66 -25.85 -22.33 4.29
CA LEU A 66 -24.64 -23.06 4.69
C LEU A 66 -24.66 -24.55 4.23
N SER A 67 -25.85 -25.13 4.13
CA SER A 67 -26.07 -26.54 3.72
C SER A 67 -25.81 -26.80 2.23
N SER A 68 -25.66 -25.77 1.42
CA SER A 68 -25.43 -25.90 -0.02
C SER A 68 -23.95 -25.75 -0.43
N VAL A 69 -23.04 -25.74 0.55
CA VAL A 69 -21.61 -25.63 0.26
C VAL A 69 -21.04 -27.03 -0.04
N ASP A 70 -20.49 -27.18 -1.23
CA ASP A 70 -19.83 -28.41 -1.69
C ASP A 70 -18.45 -28.53 -0.97
N ILE A 71 -18.41 -29.32 0.10
CA ILE A 71 -17.21 -29.60 0.91
C ILE A 71 -16.81 -31.03 0.69
N ASN A 72 -15.59 -31.25 0.17
CA ASN A 72 -15.09 -32.61 -0.08
C ASN A 72 -14.02 -33.04 0.94
N ASP A 73 -13.33 -32.07 1.57
CA ASP A 73 -12.21 -32.39 2.45
C ASP A 73 -12.05 -31.32 3.55
N SER A 74 -11.31 -31.66 4.61
CA SER A 74 -11.07 -30.78 5.74
C SER A 74 -9.67 -30.99 6.34
N VAL A 75 -9.08 -29.92 6.85
CA VAL A 75 -7.80 -29.92 7.57
C VAL A 75 -7.96 -29.18 8.89
N HIS A 76 -7.40 -29.74 9.97
CA HIS A 76 -7.36 -29.07 11.27
C HIS A 76 -6.01 -28.36 11.47
N TYR A 77 -6.05 -27.08 11.80
CA TYR A 77 -4.86 -26.30 12.10
C TYR A 77 -5.06 -25.44 13.34
N LYS A 78 -4.22 -25.62 14.36
CA LYS A 78 -4.33 -24.92 15.66
C LYS A 78 -5.71 -24.99 16.30
N GLY A 79 -6.41 -26.13 16.17
CA GLY A 79 -7.75 -26.34 16.72
C GLY A 79 -8.88 -25.79 15.85
N TYR A 80 -8.59 -25.16 14.71
CA TYR A 80 -9.61 -24.65 13.78
C TYR A 80 -9.80 -25.60 12.60
N PRO A 81 -11.01 -26.09 12.32
CA PRO A 81 -11.32 -26.84 11.12
C PRO A 81 -11.38 -25.90 9.90
N ILE A 82 -10.79 -26.33 8.80
CA ILE A 82 -10.75 -25.62 7.53
C ILE A 82 -11.31 -26.55 6.47
N TYR A 83 -12.45 -26.19 5.92
CA TYR A 83 -13.18 -26.94 4.91
C TYR A 83 -12.89 -26.39 3.52
N TYR A 84 -12.65 -27.27 2.56
CA TYR A 84 -12.36 -26.89 1.17
C TYR A 84 -12.89 -27.94 0.18
N LYS A 85 -13.05 -27.56 -1.09
CA LYS A 85 -13.59 -28.41 -2.14
C LYS A 85 -12.51 -29.31 -2.77
N ASP A 86 -11.49 -28.72 -3.40
CA ASP A 86 -10.49 -29.45 -4.17
C ASP A 86 -9.11 -29.38 -3.51
N LYS A 87 -8.53 -28.16 -3.49
CA LYS A 87 -7.21 -27.89 -2.91
C LYS A 87 -7.26 -26.63 -2.08
N LEU A 88 -6.71 -26.71 -0.89
CA LEU A 88 -6.55 -25.55 -0.03
C LEU A 88 -5.62 -24.55 -0.71
N TYR A 89 -6.14 -23.40 -1.15
CA TYR A 89 -5.40 -22.44 -1.96
C TYR A 89 -4.61 -21.42 -1.13
N LEU A 90 -4.97 -21.22 0.15
CA LEU A 90 -4.19 -20.45 1.12
C LEU A 90 -3.59 -21.39 2.17
N ARG A 91 -2.41 -21.04 2.65
CA ARG A 91 -1.80 -21.77 3.79
C ARG A 91 -2.66 -21.58 5.03
N PRO A 92 -2.91 -22.63 5.85
CA PRO A 92 -3.71 -22.55 7.09
C PRO A 92 -3.27 -21.42 8.02
N LYS A 93 -1.96 -21.18 8.12
CA LYS A 93 -1.38 -20.09 8.90
C LYS A 93 -1.92 -18.72 8.48
N VAL A 94 -2.14 -18.48 7.20
CA VAL A 94 -2.65 -17.19 6.69
C VAL A 94 -4.07 -16.93 7.20
N LEU A 95 -4.89 -17.98 7.28
CA LEU A 95 -6.26 -17.88 7.79
C LEU A 95 -6.25 -17.50 9.26
N THR A 96 -5.49 -18.25 10.08
CA THR A 96 -5.45 -18.02 11.52
C THR A 96 -4.77 -16.71 11.93
N ASP A 97 -3.73 -16.27 11.20
CA ASP A 97 -3.02 -15.02 11.51
C ASP A 97 -3.86 -13.77 11.21
N ASN A 98 -4.87 -13.87 10.33
CA ASN A 98 -5.77 -12.77 10.00
C ASN A 98 -7.05 -12.73 10.85
N LEU A 99 -7.28 -13.74 11.68
CA LEU A 99 -8.37 -13.77 12.67
C LEU A 99 -8.01 -12.90 13.89
N ARG A 100 -8.99 -12.17 14.45
CA ARG A 100 -8.79 -11.23 15.58
C ARG A 100 -9.44 -11.65 16.87
N PHE A 101 -10.16 -12.75 16.84
CA PHE A 101 -10.78 -13.40 18.00
C PHE A 101 -10.48 -14.88 17.98
N ALA A 102 -10.60 -15.53 19.11
CA ALA A 102 -10.36 -16.95 19.28
C ALA A 102 -11.60 -17.66 19.86
N SER A 103 -11.59 -18.98 19.81
CA SER A 103 -12.56 -19.78 20.56
C SER A 103 -12.38 -19.52 22.06
N GLY A 104 -13.48 -19.30 22.78
CA GLY A 104 -13.50 -18.91 24.19
C GLY A 104 -13.47 -17.40 24.43
N ASP A 105 -13.29 -16.56 23.42
CA ASP A 105 -13.35 -15.11 23.58
C ASP A 105 -14.79 -14.61 23.68
N LEU A 106 -14.98 -13.48 24.36
CA LEU A 106 -16.23 -12.74 24.36
C LEU A 106 -16.44 -12.10 22.98
N PHE A 107 -17.64 -12.29 22.43
CA PHE A 107 -18.00 -11.67 21.15
C PHE A 107 -17.81 -10.14 21.18
N ASN A 108 -17.08 -9.62 20.22
CA ASN A 108 -16.79 -8.21 20.07
C ASN A 108 -16.86 -7.82 18.60
N GLU A 109 -17.82 -7.01 18.24
CA GLU A 109 -18.01 -6.57 16.86
C GLU A 109 -16.80 -5.85 16.28
N ARG A 110 -16.04 -5.11 17.10
CA ARG A 110 -14.80 -4.46 16.66
C ARG A 110 -13.78 -5.48 16.16
N ASP A 111 -13.67 -6.64 16.80
CA ASP A 111 -12.71 -7.68 16.42
C ASP A 111 -13.19 -8.40 15.14
N VAL A 112 -14.51 -8.52 14.97
CA VAL A 112 -15.12 -9.00 13.72
C VAL A 112 -14.82 -8.04 12.57
N GLN A 113 -15.04 -6.74 12.74
CA GLN A 113 -14.73 -5.70 11.74
C GLN A 113 -13.23 -5.67 11.40
N GLN A 114 -12.37 -5.83 12.40
CA GLN A 114 -10.94 -5.95 12.17
C GLN A 114 -10.56 -7.23 11.41
N THR A 115 -11.29 -8.32 11.62
CA THR A 115 -11.12 -9.57 10.89
C THR A 115 -11.54 -9.39 9.44
N TYR A 116 -12.69 -8.78 9.16
CA TYR A 116 -13.09 -8.39 7.80
C TYR A 116 -12.03 -7.54 7.11
N SER A 117 -11.53 -6.51 7.78
CA SER A 117 -10.46 -5.65 7.26
C SER A 117 -9.15 -6.41 7.02
N SER A 118 -8.85 -7.43 7.82
CA SER A 118 -7.64 -8.24 7.65
C SER A 118 -7.74 -9.14 6.42
N PHE A 119 -8.87 -9.85 6.24
CA PHE A 119 -9.11 -10.68 5.07
C PHE A 119 -9.29 -9.87 3.80
N GLY A 120 -9.93 -8.69 3.87
CA GLY A 120 -10.12 -7.78 2.73
C GLY A 120 -8.83 -7.24 2.11
N ARG A 121 -7.70 -7.33 2.82
CA ARG A 121 -6.37 -6.97 2.29
C ARG A 121 -5.67 -8.10 1.55
N LEU A 122 -6.20 -9.31 1.63
CA LEU A 122 -5.62 -10.47 0.95
C LEU A 122 -6.06 -10.48 -0.51
N SER A 123 -5.15 -10.23 -1.42
CA SER A 123 -5.39 -10.18 -2.87
C SER A 123 -5.92 -11.50 -3.46
N ALA A 124 -5.66 -12.61 -2.79
CA ALA A 124 -6.16 -13.93 -3.15
C ALA A 124 -7.65 -14.11 -2.85
N LEU A 125 -8.27 -13.23 -2.06
CA LEU A 125 -9.68 -13.28 -1.70
C LEU A 125 -10.48 -12.22 -2.47
N LYS A 126 -11.67 -12.59 -2.92
CA LYS A 126 -12.62 -11.68 -3.55
C LYS A 126 -13.64 -11.17 -2.55
N TYR A 127 -14.21 -12.08 -1.77
CA TYR A 127 -15.20 -11.78 -0.73
C TYR A 127 -14.90 -12.57 0.54
N THR A 128 -15.25 -11.96 1.66
CA THR A 128 -15.23 -12.59 2.99
C THR A 128 -16.60 -12.37 3.60
N ASN A 129 -17.20 -13.44 4.12
CA ASN A 129 -18.44 -13.38 4.86
C ASN A 129 -18.25 -14.11 6.19
N ILE A 130 -18.59 -13.46 7.31
CA ILE A 130 -18.48 -14.05 8.65
C ILE A 130 -19.88 -14.13 9.22
N ARG A 131 -20.34 -15.35 9.50
CA ARG A 131 -21.65 -15.62 10.08
C ARG A 131 -21.49 -16.23 11.45
N PHE A 132 -22.35 -15.83 12.36
CA PHE A 132 -22.46 -16.39 13.70
C PHE A 132 -23.80 -17.09 13.81
N ILE A 133 -23.79 -18.32 14.36
CA ILE A 133 -24.96 -19.13 14.62
C ILE A 133 -24.99 -19.42 16.10
N GLU A 134 -26.12 -19.14 16.74
CA GLU A 134 -26.34 -19.48 18.15
C GLU A 134 -26.40 -20.98 18.35
N THR A 135 -25.64 -21.50 19.30
CA THR A 135 -25.55 -22.90 19.66
C THR A 135 -25.63 -23.02 21.17
N GLN A 136 -26.45 -23.94 21.66
CA GLN A 136 -26.54 -24.28 23.09
C GLN A 136 -25.40 -25.21 23.46
N VAL A 137 -24.57 -24.83 24.44
CA VAL A 137 -23.50 -25.67 25.01
C VAL A 137 -23.71 -25.73 26.51
N GLY A 138 -24.33 -26.84 26.98
CA GLY A 138 -24.83 -26.93 28.37
C GLY A 138 -25.93 -25.89 28.63
N ASP A 139 -25.81 -25.13 29.70
CA ASP A 139 -26.76 -24.07 30.08
C ASP A 139 -26.44 -22.71 29.45
N SER A 140 -25.36 -22.59 28.64
CA SER A 140 -24.93 -21.34 28.05
C SER A 140 -25.19 -21.30 26.55
N THR A 141 -25.70 -20.15 26.07
CA THR A 141 -25.83 -19.89 24.64
C THR A 141 -24.51 -19.30 24.14
N MET A 142 -23.89 -19.96 23.19
CA MET A 142 -22.61 -19.57 22.55
C MET A 142 -22.78 -19.33 21.07
N LEU A 143 -21.77 -18.78 20.42
CA LEU A 143 -21.75 -18.51 18.98
C LEU A 143 -20.77 -19.43 18.27
N ASP A 144 -21.26 -20.19 17.30
CA ASP A 144 -20.42 -20.86 16.31
C ASP A 144 -20.14 -19.89 15.14
N CYS A 145 -18.87 -19.62 14.88
CA CYS A 145 -18.43 -18.71 13.83
C CYS A 145 -18.09 -19.48 12.55
N TYR A 146 -18.57 -18.99 11.42
CA TYR A 146 -18.27 -19.51 10.09
C TYR A 146 -17.64 -18.39 9.25
N VAL A 147 -16.34 -18.52 8.98
CA VAL A 147 -15.57 -17.62 8.13
C VAL A 147 -15.56 -18.16 6.71
N MET A 148 -16.41 -17.61 5.86
CA MET A 148 -16.62 -18.04 4.48
C MET A 148 -15.84 -17.15 3.54
N LEU A 149 -14.97 -17.76 2.72
CA LEU A 149 -14.01 -17.07 1.88
C LEU A 149 -14.22 -17.43 0.41
N THR A 150 -14.37 -16.43 -0.43
CA THR A 150 -14.46 -16.59 -1.90
C THR A 150 -13.11 -16.26 -2.51
N LYS A 151 -12.54 -17.19 -3.26
CA LYS A 151 -11.26 -17.01 -3.95
C LYS A 151 -11.35 -15.99 -5.08
N SER A 152 -10.31 -15.18 -5.26
CA SER A 152 -10.12 -14.31 -6.40
C SER A 152 -9.50 -15.07 -7.56
N LYS A 153 -9.59 -14.54 -8.78
CA LYS A 153 -8.79 -15.06 -9.91
C LYS A 153 -7.31 -14.89 -9.60
N HIS A 154 -6.59 -16.01 -9.59
CA HIS A 154 -5.16 -16.02 -9.22
C HIS A 154 -4.27 -15.26 -10.21
N LYS A 155 -4.55 -15.39 -11.49
CA LYS A 155 -3.74 -14.84 -12.57
C LYS A 155 -4.56 -13.88 -13.40
N SER A 156 -3.94 -12.78 -13.79
CA SER A 156 -4.51 -11.84 -14.76
C SER A 156 -3.40 -11.37 -15.69
N VAL A 157 -3.79 -11.16 -16.95
CA VAL A 157 -2.95 -10.52 -17.96
C VAL A 157 -3.72 -9.29 -18.42
N SER A 158 -3.05 -8.15 -18.49
CA SER A 158 -3.59 -6.94 -19.09
C SER A 158 -2.68 -6.47 -20.21
N PHE A 159 -3.32 -5.93 -21.22
CA PHE A 159 -2.70 -5.38 -22.41
C PHE A 159 -3.18 -3.94 -22.58
N GLU A 160 -2.25 -2.99 -22.69
CA GLU A 160 -2.55 -1.56 -22.85
C GLU A 160 -1.85 -1.03 -24.08
N VAL A 161 -2.55 -0.22 -24.87
CA VAL A 161 -2.00 0.53 -26.00
C VAL A 161 -2.33 1.99 -25.82
N GLU A 162 -1.35 2.85 -25.97
CA GLU A 162 -1.44 4.29 -25.78
C GLU A 162 -0.94 5.01 -27.03
N GLY A 163 -1.67 6.03 -27.49
CA GLY A 163 -1.13 7.04 -28.40
C GLY A 163 -0.59 8.22 -27.60
N THR A 164 0.60 8.68 -27.94
CA THR A 164 1.25 9.81 -27.24
C THR A 164 1.41 11.00 -28.18
N ASN A 165 1.25 12.21 -27.64
CA ASN A 165 1.58 13.46 -28.31
C ASN A 165 2.25 14.38 -27.30
N SER A 166 3.57 14.49 -27.38
CA SER A 166 4.38 15.29 -26.47
C SER A 166 4.92 16.50 -27.21
N ALA A 167 4.31 17.67 -27.02
CA ALA A 167 4.73 18.94 -27.64
C ALA A 167 4.83 18.91 -29.18
N GLY A 168 3.99 18.11 -29.85
CA GLY A 168 3.99 17.94 -31.30
C GLY A 168 4.68 16.67 -31.79
N ASP A 169 5.37 15.95 -30.91
CA ASP A 169 5.96 14.64 -31.19
C ASP A 169 4.90 13.56 -31.07
N LEU A 170 4.66 12.84 -32.16
CA LEU A 170 3.66 11.77 -32.23
C LEU A 170 4.31 10.42 -31.93
N GLY A 171 3.65 9.64 -31.08
CA GLY A 171 4.15 8.33 -30.73
C GLY A 171 3.07 7.32 -30.35
N ALA A 172 3.52 6.11 -30.09
CA ALA A 172 2.72 5.03 -29.58
C ALA A 172 3.49 4.25 -28.51
N ALA A 173 2.77 3.78 -27.51
CA ALA A 173 3.32 2.87 -26.50
C ALA A 173 2.40 1.65 -26.33
N ALA A 174 3.02 0.53 -26.01
CA ALA A 174 2.28 -0.68 -25.65
C ALA A 174 2.88 -1.29 -24.39
N SER A 175 2.02 -1.85 -23.55
CA SER A 175 2.47 -2.59 -22.39
C SER A 175 1.68 -3.88 -22.18
N VAL A 176 2.36 -4.90 -21.66
CA VAL A 176 1.78 -6.17 -21.25
C VAL A 176 2.15 -6.38 -19.79
N SER A 177 1.16 -6.63 -18.95
CA SER A 177 1.41 -6.97 -17.56
C SER A 177 0.79 -8.31 -17.19
N PHE A 178 1.54 -9.10 -16.44
CA PHE A 178 1.10 -10.34 -15.82
C PHE A 178 1.10 -10.18 -14.31
N GLN A 179 0.01 -10.59 -13.67
CA GLN A 179 -0.12 -10.57 -12.22
C GLN A 179 -0.55 -11.94 -11.69
N ASN A 180 0.13 -12.41 -10.64
CA ASN A 180 -0.27 -13.57 -9.84
C ASN A 180 -0.53 -13.12 -8.40
N ARG A 181 -1.75 -13.33 -7.89
CA ARG A 181 -2.20 -12.85 -6.57
C ARG A 181 -2.02 -13.84 -5.42
N ASN A 182 -1.41 -14.97 -5.68
CA ASN A 182 -1.21 -16.01 -4.66
C ASN A 182 0.02 -16.87 -4.98
N LEU A 183 1.17 -16.23 -5.13
CA LEU A 183 2.38 -16.86 -5.66
C LEU A 183 2.84 -18.06 -4.82
N PHE A 184 2.91 -17.89 -3.50
CA PHE A 184 3.36 -18.92 -2.55
C PHE A 184 2.24 -19.38 -1.61
N ARG A 185 0.97 -19.25 -2.00
CA ARG A 185 -0.21 -19.61 -1.19
C ARG A 185 -0.35 -18.79 0.10
N GLY A 186 0.23 -17.61 0.15
CA GLY A 186 0.15 -16.66 1.26
C GLY A 186 -0.51 -15.35 0.89
N SER A 187 -1.18 -15.30 -0.28
CA SER A 187 -1.74 -14.08 -0.87
C SER A 187 -0.66 -13.05 -1.28
N GLU A 188 0.53 -13.54 -1.60
CA GLU A 188 1.59 -12.70 -2.18
C GLU A 188 1.21 -12.32 -3.61
N THR A 189 1.39 -11.05 -3.95
CA THR A 189 1.13 -10.56 -5.30
C THR A 189 2.46 -10.37 -6.03
N PHE A 190 2.64 -11.13 -7.08
CA PHE A 190 3.72 -10.95 -8.05
C PHE A 190 3.19 -10.24 -9.28
N MET A 191 3.88 -9.23 -9.75
CA MET A 191 3.58 -8.52 -10.98
C MET A 191 4.85 -8.39 -11.83
N ILE A 192 4.71 -8.58 -13.14
CA ILE A 192 5.72 -8.22 -14.12
C ILE A 192 5.04 -7.46 -15.25
N LYS A 193 5.63 -6.32 -15.64
CA LYS A 193 5.15 -5.45 -16.71
C LYS A 193 6.28 -5.20 -17.70
N PHE A 194 5.99 -5.40 -18.96
CA PHE A 194 6.85 -5.01 -20.09
C PHE A 194 6.20 -3.82 -20.78
N ARG A 195 6.99 -2.80 -21.09
CA ARG A 195 6.57 -1.60 -21.82
C ARG A 195 7.52 -1.34 -22.97
N GLY A 196 6.96 -0.99 -24.13
CA GLY A 196 7.69 -0.44 -25.26
C GLY A 196 7.01 0.85 -25.72
N ALA A 197 7.82 1.85 -26.06
CA ALA A 197 7.32 3.11 -26.62
C ALA A 197 8.21 3.56 -27.77
N TYR A 198 7.56 4.21 -28.74
CA TYR A 198 8.23 4.81 -29.89
C TYR A 198 7.57 6.15 -30.22
N GLU A 199 8.40 7.20 -30.37
CA GLU A 199 7.93 8.54 -30.74
C GLU A 199 8.81 9.09 -31.86
N VAL A 200 8.20 9.80 -32.78
CA VAL A 200 8.92 10.58 -33.83
C VAL A 200 9.05 12.00 -33.34
N ILE A 201 10.29 12.43 -33.11
CA ILE A 201 10.59 13.78 -32.62
C ILE A 201 10.60 14.73 -33.81
N SER A 202 9.73 15.73 -33.76
CA SER A 202 9.62 16.79 -34.75
C SER A 202 10.44 18.02 -34.32
N GLY A 203 11.01 18.74 -35.26
CA GLY A 203 11.70 20.02 -34.98
C GLY A 203 13.12 19.92 -34.41
N LEU A 204 13.76 18.75 -34.49
CA LEU A 204 15.18 18.62 -34.16
C LEU A 204 16.04 19.47 -35.07
N GLN A 205 17.02 20.18 -34.47
CA GLN A 205 18.01 20.90 -35.22
C GLN A 205 18.91 19.97 -36.03
N ALA A 206 19.41 20.44 -37.17
CA ALA A 206 20.35 19.68 -38.00
C ALA A 206 21.59 19.24 -37.19
N GLY A 207 22.05 18.02 -37.37
CA GLY A 207 23.22 17.46 -36.69
C GLY A 207 22.98 16.29 -35.73
N TYR A 208 21.71 15.90 -35.49
CA TYR A 208 21.40 14.68 -34.80
C TYR A 208 21.27 13.51 -35.79
N SER A 209 21.81 12.35 -35.42
CA SER A 209 21.85 11.17 -36.29
C SER A 209 20.54 10.36 -36.32
N ASN A 210 19.61 10.64 -35.42
CA ASN A 210 18.33 9.95 -35.30
C ASN A 210 17.25 10.90 -34.78
N ASN A 211 16.05 10.80 -35.30
CA ASN A 211 14.91 11.64 -34.91
C ASN A 211 13.85 10.87 -34.09
N ASN A 212 14.22 9.74 -33.56
CA ASN A 212 13.26 8.87 -32.89
C ASN A 212 13.60 8.71 -31.40
N TYR A 213 12.55 8.67 -30.60
CA TYR A 213 12.60 8.18 -29.24
C TYR A 213 12.16 6.72 -29.19
N THR A 214 12.94 5.91 -28.53
CA THR A 214 12.59 4.49 -28.31
C THR A 214 12.80 4.17 -26.83
N GLU A 215 11.82 3.52 -26.22
CA GLU A 215 11.88 3.11 -24.82
C GLU A 215 11.50 1.64 -24.66
N TYR A 216 12.26 0.92 -23.85
CA TYR A 216 11.91 -0.42 -23.39
C TYR A 216 12.02 -0.46 -21.88
N GLY A 217 10.98 -0.93 -21.22
CA GLY A 217 10.91 -1.03 -19.77
C GLY A 217 10.47 -2.40 -19.30
N VAL A 218 11.06 -2.85 -18.20
CA VAL A 218 10.63 -4.03 -17.45
C VAL A 218 10.47 -3.62 -16.00
N GLU A 219 9.31 -3.87 -15.43
CA GLU A 219 9.00 -3.65 -14.03
C GLU A 219 8.55 -4.96 -13.40
N THR A 220 9.12 -5.32 -12.27
CA THR A 220 8.76 -6.52 -11.52
C THR A 220 8.59 -6.15 -10.06
N SER A 221 7.51 -6.63 -9.44
CA SER A 221 7.29 -6.43 -8.01
C SER A 221 6.70 -7.67 -7.34
N ILE A 222 7.08 -7.87 -6.08
CA ILE A 222 6.47 -8.86 -5.19
C ILE A 222 6.01 -8.14 -3.93
N ASN A 223 4.73 -8.27 -3.62
CA ASN A 223 4.13 -7.70 -2.43
C ASN A 223 3.65 -8.83 -1.50
N PHE A 224 4.19 -8.85 -0.29
CA PHE A 224 3.80 -9.77 0.77
C PHE A 224 2.82 -9.06 1.71
N PRO A 225 1.64 -9.63 2.01
CA PRO A 225 0.68 -9.04 2.94
C PRO A 225 1.15 -9.08 4.40
N ASN A 226 2.37 -9.53 4.65
CA ASN A 226 2.99 -9.71 5.96
C ASN A 226 4.25 -8.88 6.11
N PHE A 227 4.56 -8.52 7.36
CA PHE A 227 5.81 -7.85 7.72
C PHE A 227 6.97 -8.85 7.77
N LEU A 228 7.77 -8.90 6.72
CA LEU A 228 8.93 -9.80 6.59
C LEU A 228 10.21 -9.17 7.14
N PHE A 229 10.28 -8.99 8.46
CA PHE A 229 11.51 -8.57 9.12
C PHE A 229 11.92 -9.60 10.17
N PRO A 230 13.16 -10.17 10.12
CA PRO A 230 13.52 -11.33 10.95
C PRO A 230 13.64 -11.02 12.45
N PHE A 231 14.05 -9.80 12.82
CA PHE A 231 14.41 -9.43 14.19
C PHE A 231 13.27 -8.85 15.03
N ILE A 232 12.03 -8.91 14.56
CA ILE A 232 10.87 -8.35 15.27
C ILE A 232 9.94 -9.47 15.70
N SER A 233 9.39 -9.35 16.93
CA SER A 233 8.48 -10.32 17.52
C SER A 233 7.19 -10.49 16.71
N SER A 234 6.59 -11.67 16.79
CA SER A 234 5.32 -12.00 16.10
C SER A 234 4.18 -11.08 16.55
N ASP A 235 4.14 -10.71 17.83
CA ASP A 235 3.08 -9.85 18.37
C ASP A 235 3.14 -8.43 17.83
N PHE A 236 4.35 -7.88 17.69
CA PHE A 236 4.54 -6.58 17.08
C PHE A 236 4.15 -6.59 15.58
N LYS A 237 4.51 -7.65 14.84
CA LYS A 237 4.08 -7.83 13.44
C LYS A 237 2.56 -7.87 13.30
N ARG A 238 1.88 -8.58 14.22
CA ARG A 238 0.40 -8.67 14.25
C ARG A 238 -0.25 -7.32 14.56
N LYS A 239 0.39 -6.47 15.39
CA LYS A 239 -0.11 -5.16 15.78
C LYS A 239 0.02 -4.13 14.66
N ILE A 240 1.17 -4.06 14.00
CA ILE A 240 1.44 -3.08 12.93
C ILE A 240 0.79 -3.47 11.61
N ARG A 241 0.76 -4.75 11.25
CA ARG A 241 0.20 -5.28 9.99
C ARG A 241 0.83 -4.63 8.75
N ALA A 242 2.12 -4.45 8.77
CA ALA A 242 2.84 -3.93 7.62
C ALA A 242 2.86 -4.96 6.48
N THR A 243 2.80 -4.45 5.26
CA THR A 243 3.09 -5.19 4.04
C THR A 243 4.55 -4.98 3.66
N THR A 244 5.17 -5.98 3.04
CA THR A 244 6.54 -5.90 2.52
C THR A 244 6.49 -5.91 1.01
N GLU A 245 7.19 -4.97 0.39
CA GLU A 245 7.25 -4.84 -1.06
C GLU A 245 8.71 -4.88 -1.52
N PHE A 246 8.99 -5.72 -2.50
CA PHE A 246 10.23 -5.73 -3.27
C PHE A 246 9.89 -5.35 -4.71
N GLY A 247 10.64 -4.41 -5.28
CA GLY A 247 10.48 -3.98 -6.66
C GLY A 247 11.83 -3.95 -7.37
N LEU A 248 11.80 -4.30 -8.66
CA LEU A 248 12.91 -4.14 -9.59
C LEU A 248 12.36 -3.47 -10.84
N GLN A 249 13.07 -2.47 -11.33
CA GLN A 249 12.72 -1.78 -12.56
C GLN A 249 13.97 -1.60 -13.40
N TYR A 250 13.83 -1.84 -14.69
CA TYR A 250 14.82 -1.55 -15.70
C TYR A 250 14.17 -0.78 -16.84
N ASN A 251 14.81 0.31 -17.26
CA ASN A 251 14.33 1.16 -18.34
C ASN A 251 15.50 1.54 -19.24
N TYR A 252 15.35 1.31 -20.52
CA TYR A 252 16.28 1.69 -21.57
C TYR A 252 15.62 2.73 -22.46
N GLN A 253 16.25 3.89 -22.62
CA GLN A 253 15.76 5.02 -23.40
C GLN A 253 16.81 5.44 -24.42
N LEU A 254 16.45 5.37 -25.67
CA LEU A 254 17.24 5.89 -26.78
C LEU A 254 16.57 7.17 -27.29
N ARG A 255 17.26 8.29 -27.17
CA ARG A 255 16.90 9.60 -27.71
C ARG A 255 17.96 10.09 -28.69
N PRO A 256 17.65 11.07 -29.58
CA PRO A 256 18.68 11.70 -30.40
C PRO A 256 19.82 12.28 -29.59
N GLU A 257 19.51 12.85 -28.43
CA GLU A 257 20.45 13.55 -27.56
C GLU A 257 21.35 12.58 -26.76
N PHE A 258 20.76 11.47 -26.29
CA PHE A 258 21.47 10.53 -25.42
C PHE A 258 20.87 9.13 -25.42
N LEU A 259 21.68 8.17 -25.01
CA LEU A 259 21.26 6.86 -24.59
C LEU A 259 21.30 6.80 -23.07
N ARG A 260 20.19 6.44 -22.43
CA ARG A 260 20.06 6.35 -20.99
C ARG A 260 19.53 5.00 -20.56
N THR A 261 20.18 4.39 -19.60
CA THR A 261 19.72 3.18 -18.93
C THR A 261 19.47 3.51 -17.46
N MET A 262 18.31 3.12 -16.96
CA MET A 262 17.94 3.26 -15.55
C MET A 262 17.63 1.89 -14.98
N ALA A 263 18.21 1.57 -13.85
CA ALA A 263 17.88 0.38 -13.08
C ALA A 263 17.58 0.80 -11.65
N SER A 264 16.51 0.28 -11.09
CA SER A 264 16.18 0.53 -9.69
C SER A 264 15.76 -0.75 -8.97
N ALA A 265 16.06 -0.79 -7.68
CA ALA A 265 15.64 -1.85 -6.77
C ALA A 265 15.17 -1.23 -5.47
N ASN A 266 14.01 -1.67 -4.98
CA ASN A 266 13.46 -1.16 -3.74
C ASN A 266 13.00 -2.28 -2.82
N TRP A 267 13.19 -2.06 -1.51
CA TRP A 267 12.64 -2.86 -0.44
C TRP A 267 11.95 -1.93 0.54
N SER A 268 10.63 -2.03 0.64
CA SER A 268 9.84 -1.15 1.47
C SER A 268 8.83 -1.86 2.34
N TYR A 269 8.47 -1.20 3.45
CA TYR A 269 7.39 -1.60 4.35
C TYR A 269 6.33 -0.52 4.36
N LYS A 270 5.06 -0.94 4.26
CA LYS A 270 3.91 -0.02 4.27
C LYS A 270 2.88 -0.51 5.28
N TRP A 271 2.35 0.39 6.11
CA TRP A 271 1.21 0.09 6.97
C TRP A 271 0.31 1.29 7.15
N THR A 272 -0.93 1.03 7.50
CA THR A 272 -1.93 2.06 7.77
C THR A 272 -2.44 1.93 9.19
N GLN A 273 -2.41 3.02 9.94
CA GLN A 273 -2.90 3.10 11.30
C GLN A 273 -4.20 3.91 11.35
N ARG A 274 -5.23 3.38 12.04
CA ARG A 274 -6.54 4.03 12.23
C ARG A 274 -7.19 4.51 10.92
N GLN A 275 -6.88 3.89 9.78
CA GLN A 275 -7.35 4.28 8.44
C GLN A 275 -7.02 5.72 8.00
N LYS A 276 -6.28 6.46 8.80
CA LYS A 276 -5.96 7.88 8.58
C LYS A 276 -4.47 8.14 8.38
N ILE A 277 -3.62 7.31 8.97
CA ILE A 277 -2.18 7.49 8.95
C ILE A 277 -1.56 6.37 8.11
N GLN A 278 -0.87 6.74 7.07
CA GLN A 278 -0.08 5.83 6.25
C GLN A 278 1.40 6.06 6.55
N HIS A 279 2.08 4.97 6.83
CA HIS A 279 3.52 4.95 7.03
C HIS A 279 4.16 4.14 5.92
N ARG A 280 5.31 4.60 5.44
CA ARG A 280 6.18 3.86 4.54
C ARG A 280 7.62 4.00 5.04
N ILE A 281 8.32 2.89 5.14
CA ILE A 281 9.76 2.84 5.34
C ILE A 281 10.36 2.22 4.09
N ASP A 282 11.20 2.96 3.40
CA ASP A 282 12.06 2.44 2.35
C ASP A 282 13.37 2.04 3.03
N LEU A 283 13.54 0.72 3.24
CA LEU A 283 14.72 0.20 3.92
C LEU A 283 15.96 0.30 3.03
N ILE A 284 15.78 -0.01 1.75
CA ILE A 284 16.80 0.11 0.72
C ILE A 284 16.10 0.54 -0.56
N ASN A 285 16.57 1.61 -1.15
CA ASN A 285 16.19 2.03 -2.49
C ASN A 285 17.47 2.37 -3.26
N ILE A 286 17.71 1.63 -4.32
CA ILE A 286 18.87 1.78 -5.20
C ILE A 286 18.36 2.32 -6.53
N ALA A 287 18.89 3.44 -6.97
CA ALA A 287 18.63 4.00 -8.30
C ALA A 287 19.98 4.19 -9.02
N PHE A 288 20.14 3.49 -10.10
CA PHE A 288 21.30 3.53 -10.98
C PHE A 288 20.90 4.15 -12.31
N LEU A 289 21.60 5.22 -12.66
CA LEU A 289 21.45 5.92 -13.92
C LEU A 289 22.77 5.81 -14.67
N TYR A 290 22.72 5.33 -15.89
CA TYR A 290 23.89 5.14 -16.77
C TYR A 290 23.62 5.76 -18.13
N LEU A 291 24.53 6.64 -18.59
CA LEU A 291 24.47 7.33 -19.88
C LEU A 291 25.67 6.94 -20.76
N PRO A 292 25.63 5.78 -21.40
CA PRO A 292 26.77 5.29 -22.19
C PRO A 292 27.05 6.12 -23.43
N ARG A 293 26.08 6.90 -23.90
CA ARG A 293 26.23 7.76 -25.08
C ARG A 293 25.49 9.07 -24.89
N ILE A 294 26.19 10.17 -25.10
CA ILE A 294 25.63 11.52 -25.25
C ILE A 294 26.08 12.02 -26.61
N SER A 295 25.18 12.59 -27.40
CA SER A 295 25.47 13.15 -28.71
C SER A 295 26.51 14.30 -28.57
N GLU A 296 27.50 14.33 -29.45
CA GLU A 296 28.53 15.40 -29.43
C GLU A 296 27.89 16.79 -29.62
N ARG A 297 26.90 16.89 -30.51
CA ARG A 297 26.11 18.10 -30.71
C ARG A 297 25.45 18.58 -29.41
N PHE A 298 24.84 17.68 -28.69
CA PHE A 298 24.20 17.99 -27.40
C PHE A 298 25.24 18.40 -26.34
N LYS A 299 26.40 17.75 -26.31
CA LYS A 299 27.49 18.14 -25.41
C LYS A 299 27.97 19.55 -25.72
N GLU A 300 28.20 19.88 -27.01
CA GLU A 300 28.66 21.22 -27.43
C GLU A 300 27.65 22.30 -27.08
N ASP A 301 26.35 22.07 -27.38
CA ASP A 301 25.35 23.12 -27.25
C ASP A 301 24.89 23.35 -25.81
N TYR A 302 24.83 22.31 -24.99
CA TYR A 302 24.21 22.37 -23.66
C TYR A 302 25.16 22.08 -22.51
N ILE A 303 26.17 21.22 -22.68
CA ILE A 303 27.06 20.81 -21.60
C ILE A 303 28.32 21.68 -21.57
N ASN A 304 29.00 21.87 -22.73
CA ASN A 304 30.27 22.55 -22.81
C ASN A 304 30.14 24.09 -22.91
N LYS A 305 29.14 24.60 -23.66
CA LYS A 305 28.89 26.04 -23.82
C LYS A 305 28.06 26.64 -22.69
N GLY A 306 27.32 25.83 -21.96
CA GLY A 306 26.46 26.27 -20.87
C GLY A 306 27.25 26.51 -19.59
N GLN A 307 27.17 27.72 -19.03
CA GLN A 307 27.65 28.01 -17.66
C GLN A 307 26.76 27.33 -16.59
N ASN A 308 25.86 26.44 -16.99
CA ASN A 308 24.89 25.81 -16.09
C ASN A 308 25.41 24.46 -15.61
N HIS A 309 26.06 24.47 -14.46
CA HIS A 309 26.54 23.27 -13.78
C HIS A 309 25.44 22.24 -13.51
N ILE A 310 24.17 22.65 -13.42
CA ILE A 310 23.01 21.75 -13.24
C ILE A 310 22.83 20.83 -14.46
N PHE A 311 23.04 21.37 -15.68
CA PHE A 311 23.02 20.57 -16.90
C PHE A 311 24.12 19.52 -16.92
N GLN A 312 25.35 19.93 -16.62
CA GLN A 312 26.50 19.02 -16.56
C GLN A 312 26.23 17.86 -15.57
N TYR A 313 25.67 18.23 -14.41
CA TYR A 313 25.33 17.25 -13.38
C TYR A 313 24.21 16.32 -13.80
N ASN A 314 23.19 16.79 -14.52
CA ASN A 314 22.03 15.99 -14.91
C ASN A 314 22.34 14.90 -15.97
N TYR A 315 23.45 15.03 -16.69
CA TYR A 315 23.85 14.09 -17.74
C TYR A 315 25.13 13.32 -17.38
N GLN A 316 25.23 12.91 -16.13
CA GLN A 316 26.32 12.05 -15.63
C GLN A 316 25.75 10.74 -15.09
N ASP A 317 26.59 9.72 -15.07
CA ASP A 317 26.27 8.46 -14.41
C ASP A 317 26.06 8.70 -12.92
N ARG A 318 25.03 8.07 -12.37
CA ARG A 318 24.67 8.24 -10.97
C ARG A 318 24.27 6.97 -10.30
N LEU A 319 24.70 6.83 -9.07
CA LEU A 319 24.26 5.82 -8.15
C LEU A 319 23.70 6.47 -6.88
N ILE A 320 22.41 6.25 -6.62
CA ILE A 320 21.76 6.74 -5.42
C ILE A 320 21.32 5.53 -4.61
N ILE A 321 21.81 5.41 -3.39
CA ILE A 321 21.40 4.37 -2.46
C ILE A 321 20.87 5.08 -1.23
N ASN A 322 19.54 5.05 -1.05
CA ASN A 322 18.88 5.78 0.01
C ASN A 322 18.02 4.89 0.90
N MET A 323 17.75 5.42 2.07
CA MET A 323 16.76 4.95 3.04
C MET A 323 15.78 6.08 3.29
N GLY A 324 14.50 5.77 3.43
CA GLY A 324 13.48 6.79 3.58
C GLY A 324 12.39 6.43 4.58
N TYR A 325 11.74 7.46 5.08
CA TYR A 325 10.53 7.34 5.87
C TYR A 325 9.50 8.36 5.40
N SER A 326 8.30 7.88 5.09
CA SER A 326 7.17 8.73 4.72
C SER A 326 6.02 8.54 5.70
N TYR A 327 5.50 9.67 6.16
CA TYR A 327 4.31 9.77 6.99
C TYR A 327 3.25 10.57 6.24
N ASN A 328 2.06 10.01 6.09
CA ASN A 328 0.95 10.69 5.44
C ASN A 328 -0.30 10.56 6.31
N TYR A 329 -0.77 11.66 6.85
CA TYR A 329 -2.02 11.76 7.60
C TYR A 329 -3.12 12.36 6.74
N ASN A 330 -4.30 11.74 6.73
CA ASN A 330 -5.50 12.26 6.09
C ASN A 330 -6.66 12.27 7.11
N SER A 331 -7.22 13.43 7.37
CA SER A 331 -8.29 13.60 8.38
C SER A 331 -9.56 12.83 8.04
N VAL A 332 -9.86 12.64 6.77
CA VAL A 332 -11.08 11.92 6.30
C VAL A 332 -10.91 10.41 6.44
N GLY A 333 -9.70 9.89 6.29
CA GLY A 333 -9.45 8.45 6.30
C GLY A 333 -10.07 7.73 5.09
N GLY A 334 -9.99 6.40 5.09
CA GLY A 334 -10.54 5.54 4.03
C GLY A 334 -12.05 5.24 4.15
N SER A 335 -12.78 5.93 5.00
CA SER A 335 -14.21 5.67 5.21
C SER A 335 -15.06 6.30 4.12
N ILE A 336 -15.30 5.54 3.07
CA ILE A 336 -16.25 5.87 1.99
C ILE A 336 -17.73 5.73 2.46
N ILE A 337 -17.96 5.19 3.68
CA ILE A 337 -19.28 4.76 4.12
C ILE A 337 -20.13 5.92 4.64
N ASN A 338 -19.55 7.04 5.01
CA ASN A 338 -20.35 8.21 5.36
C ASN A 338 -20.39 9.18 4.18
N ASN A 339 -21.48 9.13 3.45
CA ASN A 339 -21.91 10.11 2.42
C ASN A 339 -22.16 11.53 3.02
N THR A 340 -21.78 11.77 4.22
CA THR A 340 -21.57 13.11 4.77
C THR A 340 -20.26 13.61 4.17
N ILE A 341 -20.40 14.32 3.09
CA ILE A 341 -19.35 15.10 2.46
C ILE A 341 -18.64 15.83 3.59
N ALA A 342 -17.43 15.36 3.93
CA ALA A 342 -16.65 15.94 5.01
C ALA A 342 -16.52 17.44 4.74
N SER A 343 -17.12 18.25 5.61
CA SER A 343 -17.17 19.70 5.44
C SER A 343 -15.78 20.32 5.35
N ASN A 344 -14.83 19.75 6.06
CA ASN A 344 -13.44 20.19 6.07
C ASN A 344 -12.51 18.98 6.13
N SER A 345 -11.47 18.99 5.32
CA SER A 345 -10.45 17.94 5.32
C SER A 345 -9.06 18.57 5.33
N TYR A 346 -8.12 17.86 5.93
CA TYR A 346 -6.71 18.25 5.85
C TYR A 346 -5.82 17.02 5.77
N SER A 347 -4.68 17.21 5.14
CA SER A 347 -3.63 16.20 5.05
C SER A 347 -2.29 16.78 5.44
N ILE A 348 -1.47 15.95 6.07
CA ILE A 348 -0.10 16.25 6.44
C ILE A 348 0.78 15.16 5.84
N ARG A 349 1.78 15.56 5.07
CA ARG A 349 2.80 14.64 4.56
C ARG A 349 4.16 15.08 5.08
N PHE A 350 4.90 14.12 5.56
CA PHE A 350 6.30 14.30 5.92
C PHE A 350 7.13 13.21 5.26
N ASN A 351 8.18 13.60 4.54
CA ASN A 351 9.14 12.69 3.92
C ASN A 351 10.53 13.00 4.44
N PHE A 352 11.24 11.97 4.82
CA PHE A 352 12.66 12.05 5.19
C PHE A 352 13.43 11.03 4.38
N GLU A 353 14.57 11.45 3.83
CA GLU A 353 15.42 10.62 3.00
C GLU A 353 16.89 10.83 3.39
N SER A 354 17.61 9.72 3.50
CA SER A 354 19.04 9.68 3.83
C SER A 354 19.75 8.84 2.77
N ALA A 355 20.54 9.48 1.92
CA ALA A 355 21.25 8.82 0.84
C ALA A 355 22.74 8.67 1.13
N GLY A 356 23.32 7.54 0.72
CA GLY A 356 24.75 7.26 0.73
C GLY A 356 25.41 7.08 2.10
N ASN A 357 24.73 7.36 3.22
CA ASN A 357 25.32 7.36 4.55
C ASN A 357 25.79 5.97 5.01
N VAL A 358 24.98 4.96 4.78
CA VAL A 358 25.33 3.57 5.10
C VAL A 358 26.50 3.11 4.24
N MET A 359 26.47 3.45 2.94
CA MET A 359 27.56 3.09 2.01
C MET A 359 28.86 3.80 2.37
N TYR A 360 28.78 5.06 2.79
CA TYR A 360 29.95 5.80 3.25
C TYR A 360 30.57 5.15 4.50
N ALA A 361 29.77 4.79 5.46
CA ALA A 361 30.22 4.09 6.66
C ALA A 361 30.86 2.73 6.32
N LEU A 362 30.25 1.95 5.43
CA LEU A 362 30.78 0.66 4.97
C LEU A 362 32.08 0.84 4.17
N SER A 363 32.14 1.81 3.28
CA SER A 363 33.34 2.10 2.48
C SER A 363 34.51 2.52 3.36
N LYS A 364 34.25 3.29 4.41
CA LYS A 364 35.26 3.69 5.40
C LYS A 364 35.71 2.50 6.24
N ALA A 365 34.79 1.68 6.73
CA ALA A 365 35.10 0.49 7.51
C ALA A 365 35.89 -0.58 6.74
N ALA A 366 35.61 -0.73 5.45
CA ALA A 366 36.31 -1.64 4.54
C ALA A 366 37.60 -1.04 3.94
N ASN A 367 38.01 0.17 4.34
CA ASN A 367 39.18 0.87 3.82
C ASN A 367 39.23 0.96 2.29
N ILE A 368 38.08 1.19 1.64
CA ILE A 368 37.99 1.34 0.18
C ILE A 368 38.76 2.61 -0.22
N ARG A 369 39.54 2.52 -1.28
CA ARG A 369 40.28 3.67 -1.81
C ARG A 369 39.32 4.64 -2.50
N LYS A 370 39.53 5.93 -2.28
CA LYS A 370 38.82 6.99 -2.96
C LYS A 370 39.36 7.16 -4.38
N ASN A 371 38.50 7.65 -5.29
CA ASN A 371 38.88 8.05 -6.63
C ASN A 371 39.79 9.31 -6.64
N SER A 372 40.22 9.76 -7.83
CA SER A 372 41.03 10.97 -8.00
C SER A 372 40.36 12.25 -7.47
N ASN A 373 39.03 12.26 -7.38
CA ASN A 373 38.24 13.40 -6.88
C ASN A 373 38.00 13.32 -5.35
N GLY A 374 38.59 12.36 -4.68
CA GLY A 374 38.41 12.17 -3.23
C GLY A 374 37.09 11.54 -2.81
N GLU A 375 36.34 10.93 -3.74
CA GLU A 375 35.04 10.32 -3.53
C GLU A 375 35.14 8.80 -3.48
N TYR A 376 34.26 8.16 -2.70
CA TYR A 376 34.06 6.72 -2.79
C TYR A 376 33.17 6.38 -3.98
N ALA A 377 33.54 5.35 -4.71
CA ALA A 377 32.82 4.88 -5.89
C ALA A 377 32.49 3.39 -5.79
N ILE A 378 31.37 2.98 -6.38
CA ILE A 378 30.95 1.59 -6.57
C ILE A 378 30.91 1.34 -8.07
N LEU A 379 31.57 0.31 -8.56
CA LEU A 379 31.73 0.03 -10.00
C LEU A 379 32.24 1.25 -10.80
N GLY A 380 33.09 2.05 -10.18
CA GLY A 380 33.66 3.26 -10.81
C GLY A 380 32.75 4.49 -10.77
N ILE A 381 31.53 4.39 -10.25
CA ILE A 381 30.55 5.48 -10.20
C ILE A 381 30.43 5.99 -8.76
N PRO A 382 30.65 7.29 -8.53
CA PRO A 382 30.47 7.91 -7.23
C PRO A 382 29.00 7.88 -6.82
N TYR A 383 28.72 7.54 -5.58
CA TYR A 383 27.35 7.55 -5.07
C TYR A 383 27.04 8.88 -4.37
N ALA A 384 25.78 9.31 -4.52
CA ALA A 384 25.29 10.53 -3.89
C ALA A 384 25.19 10.37 -2.37
N GLN A 385 25.55 11.44 -1.62
CA GLN A 385 25.40 11.49 -0.16
C GLN A 385 24.70 12.78 0.23
N TYR A 386 23.48 12.66 0.78
CA TYR A 386 22.66 13.80 1.20
C TYR A 386 21.65 13.40 2.28
N LEU A 387 21.10 14.42 2.93
CA LEU A 387 19.89 14.35 3.73
C LEU A 387 18.83 15.24 3.10
N LYS A 388 17.61 14.74 3.01
CA LYS A 388 16.46 15.46 2.46
C LYS A 388 15.27 15.34 3.41
N GLY A 389 14.61 16.47 3.69
CA GLY A 389 13.38 16.55 4.44
C GLY A 389 12.35 17.36 3.68
N GLU A 390 11.11 16.86 3.63
CA GLU A 390 9.98 17.54 2.98
C GLU A 390 8.78 17.50 3.92
N PHE A 391 8.08 18.63 3.99
CA PHE A 391 6.84 18.75 4.73
C PHE A 391 5.80 19.42 3.86
N ASP A 392 4.61 18.79 3.76
CA ASP A 392 3.47 19.30 3.02
C ASP A 392 2.24 19.33 3.92
N PHE A 393 1.52 20.43 3.87
CA PHE A 393 0.22 20.61 4.50
C PHE A 393 -0.80 21.04 3.45
N ALA A 394 -1.89 20.30 3.34
CA ALA A 394 -3.01 20.68 2.51
C ALA A 394 -4.30 20.69 3.32
N LYS A 395 -5.13 21.72 3.14
CA LYS A 395 -6.42 21.86 3.80
C LYS A 395 -7.49 22.23 2.78
N ASN A 396 -8.60 21.55 2.83
CA ASN A 396 -9.79 21.87 2.06
C ASN A 396 -10.90 22.35 3.02
N ILE A 397 -11.40 23.53 2.79
CA ILE A 397 -12.49 24.16 3.55
C ILE A 397 -13.69 24.25 2.63
N ARG A 398 -14.75 23.57 2.95
CA ARG A 398 -16.00 23.66 2.22
C ARG A 398 -16.80 24.85 2.71
N ILE A 399 -17.12 25.79 1.82
CA ILE A 399 -17.93 26.96 2.13
C ILE A 399 -19.40 26.59 2.00
N ASP A 400 -19.79 25.95 0.90
CA ASP A 400 -21.12 25.46 0.63
C ASP A 400 -21.09 24.19 -0.24
N TYR A 401 -22.26 23.75 -0.76
CA TYR A 401 -22.34 22.55 -1.57
C TYR A 401 -21.69 22.67 -2.96
N ARG A 402 -21.43 23.89 -3.44
CA ARG A 402 -20.80 24.17 -4.74
C ARG A 402 -19.39 24.71 -4.62
N ASN A 403 -19.07 25.37 -3.52
CA ASN A 403 -17.82 26.10 -3.36
C ASN A 403 -16.95 25.51 -2.26
N SER A 404 -15.67 25.36 -2.58
CA SER A 404 -14.65 24.96 -1.61
C SER A 404 -13.38 25.78 -1.81
N PHE A 405 -12.66 26.03 -0.75
CA PHE A 405 -11.35 26.68 -0.76
C PHE A 405 -10.29 25.65 -0.39
N ALA A 406 -9.28 25.49 -1.24
CA ALA A 406 -8.15 24.61 -1.00
C ALA A 406 -6.88 25.42 -0.77
N PHE A 407 -6.16 25.08 0.29
CA PHE A 407 -4.88 25.67 0.64
C PHE A 407 -3.82 24.57 0.69
N HIS A 408 -2.65 24.83 0.09
CA HIS A 408 -1.50 23.94 0.16
C HIS A 408 -0.25 24.75 0.49
N ALA A 409 0.55 24.26 1.44
CA ALA A 409 1.86 24.80 1.78
C ALA A 409 2.86 23.66 1.88
N GLY A 410 3.99 23.81 1.23
CA GLY A 410 5.06 22.83 1.24
C GLY A 410 6.41 23.49 1.48
N VAL A 411 7.28 22.82 2.20
CA VAL A 411 8.66 23.19 2.40
C VAL A 411 9.55 21.95 2.30
N GLY A 412 10.67 22.08 1.60
CA GLY A 412 11.65 21.01 1.48
C GLY A 412 13.07 21.56 1.59
N ILE A 413 13.93 20.77 2.19
CA ILE A 413 15.35 21.06 2.26
C ILE A 413 16.15 19.82 1.91
N ALA A 414 17.18 19.98 1.09
CA ALA A 414 18.13 18.92 0.76
C ALA A 414 19.54 19.45 1.01
N VAL A 415 20.33 18.71 1.76
CA VAL A 415 21.71 19.09 2.12
C VAL A 415 22.66 18.01 1.62
N PRO A 416 23.39 18.25 0.51
CA PRO A 416 24.47 17.38 0.07
C PRO A 416 25.72 17.57 0.94
N TYR A 417 26.43 16.50 1.20
CA TYR A 417 27.68 16.51 1.97
C TYR A 417 28.54 15.28 1.69
N GLY A 418 29.71 15.23 2.30
CA GLY A 418 30.60 14.05 2.26
C GLY A 418 31.03 13.70 0.83
N ASN A 419 30.50 12.60 0.31
CA ASN A 419 30.80 12.08 -1.03
C ASN A 419 30.15 12.89 -2.17
N ALA A 420 29.30 13.85 -1.84
CA ALA A 420 28.55 14.67 -2.80
C ALA A 420 28.84 16.18 -2.65
N LYS A 421 29.98 16.56 -2.06
CA LYS A 421 30.34 17.96 -1.83
C LYS A 421 30.55 18.78 -3.11
N THR A 422 30.87 18.13 -4.21
CA THR A 422 31.09 18.75 -5.52
C THR A 422 29.82 18.98 -6.32
N ILE A 423 28.65 18.58 -5.77
CA ILE A 423 27.35 18.83 -6.39
C ILE A 423 26.91 20.25 -6.04
N PRO A 424 26.68 21.12 -7.02
CA PRO A 424 26.22 22.49 -6.79
C PRO A 424 24.79 22.54 -6.23
#